data_94750c1415be26c083e8639233104b12
#
_entry.id   94750c1415be26c083e8639233104b12
#
_cell.length_a   1.000
_cell.length_b   1.000
_cell.length_c   1.000
_cell.angle_alpha   90.00
_cell.angle_beta   90.00
_cell.angle_gamma   90.00
#
_symmetry.space_group_name_H-M   'P 1'
#
loop_
_entity.id
_entity.type
_entity.pdbx_description
1 polymer ?
#
loop_
_entity_poly.entity_id
_entity_poly.type
_entity_poly.pdbx_seq_one_letter_code
_entity_poly.pdbx_strand_id
1 'polypeptide(L)'
;SVFPDSTCSIIAPMDNRKGRRRRIAAVTGASGAIGMAIARQLAAMPDHEVVLICRDENKATRCTDAISRATGNPHVRYELTDLSRRASIQALAQRWKDPLDVLVNNAAIAPRLRMQTPEGIEMQFATNVLGYFRMIDALTERLRQGSCARIINVASYWAGGLDLADLEFKQRPYNNDAAYRQSKQADRML
;
A
#
# COMPACT_ATOMS: atom_id res chain seq x y z
N SER A 1 -7.93 31.08 -6.52
CA SER A 1 -6.90 31.02 -5.48
C SER A 1 -7.57 30.91 -4.12
N VAL A 2 -7.70 29.73 -3.58
CA VAL A 2 -7.95 29.52 -2.14
C VAL A 2 -7.41 28.13 -1.80
N PHE A 3 -6.15 28.07 -1.42
CA PHE A 3 -5.67 27.00 -0.55
C PHE A 3 -5.35 27.66 0.79
N PRO A 4 -5.97 27.26 1.90
CA PRO A 4 -5.54 27.73 3.20
C PRO A 4 -4.16 27.14 3.50
N ASP A 5 -3.22 28.01 3.88
CA ASP A 5 -1.93 27.69 4.44
C ASP A 5 -2.10 26.79 5.68
N SER A 6 -1.94 25.51 5.51
CA SER A 6 -1.78 24.56 6.61
C SER A 6 -0.36 24.04 6.58
N THR A 7 0.56 24.79 7.18
CA THR A 7 1.86 24.27 7.59
C THR A 7 1.63 23.15 8.59
N CYS A 8 1.53 21.92 8.08
CA CYS A 8 1.59 20.71 8.90
C CYS A 8 3.03 20.61 9.40
N SER A 9 3.34 21.23 10.55
CA SER A 9 4.67 21.14 11.15
C SER A 9 4.96 19.68 11.46
N ILE A 10 6.03 19.18 10.88
CA ILE A 10 6.50 17.79 11.00
C ILE A 10 6.99 17.49 12.44
N ILE A 11 7.13 18.54 13.26
CA ILE A 11 7.56 18.41 14.66
C ILE A 11 6.60 19.26 15.52
N ALA A 12 5.53 18.62 16.02
CA ALA A 12 4.77 19.20 17.12
C ALA A 12 5.47 18.87 18.45
N PRO A 13 5.59 19.84 19.39
CA PRO A 13 6.19 19.57 20.70
C PRO A 13 5.37 18.52 21.45
N MET A 14 6.09 17.62 22.11
CA MET A 14 5.55 16.55 22.93
C MET A 14 4.90 17.12 24.18
N ASP A 15 3.71 16.71 24.40
CA ASP A 15 3.06 16.29 25.63
C ASP A 15 1.62 16.81 25.78
N ASN A 16 0.70 16.06 25.16
CA ASN A 16 -0.66 15.91 25.73
C ASN A 16 -1.26 14.56 25.26
N ARG A 17 -0.75 13.44 25.78
CA ARG A 17 -1.02 12.09 25.28
C ARG A 17 -2.26 11.39 25.87
N LYS A 18 -2.98 12.02 26.79
CA LYS A 18 -4.21 11.45 27.34
C LYS A 18 -5.41 11.79 26.45
N GLY A 19 -5.86 10.82 25.60
CA GLY A 19 -7.09 10.93 24.81
C GLY A 19 -6.91 10.97 23.30
N ARG A 20 -5.70 10.92 22.74
CA ARG A 20 -5.47 10.92 21.29
C ARG A 20 -5.59 9.48 20.75
N ARG A 21 -6.46 9.27 19.73
CA ARG A 21 -6.50 7.95 19.05
C ARG A 21 -5.16 7.60 18.43
N ARG A 22 -4.87 6.29 18.30
CA ARG A 22 -3.69 5.83 17.55
C ARG A 22 -3.80 6.21 16.09
N ARG A 23 -2.66 6.52 15.49
CA ARG A 23 -2.57 6.69 14.03
C ARG A 23 -2.51 5.33 13.36
N ILE A 24 -3.37 5.10 12.39
CA ILE A 24 -3.47 3.82 11.69
C ILE A 24 -2.69 3.92 10.39
N ALA A 25 -1.72 3.01 10.22
CA ALA A 25 -0.92 2.88 9.02
C ALA A 25 -1.18 1.52 8.36
N ALA A 26 -1.57 1.51 7.09
CA ALA A 26 -1.74 0.32 6.27
C ALA A 26 -0.57 0.15 5.30
N VAL A 27 0.02 -1.05 5.24
CA VAL A 27 1.15 -1.35 4.36
C VAL A 27 0.82 -2.54 3.47
N THR A 28 0.74 -2.32 2.16
CA THR A 28 0.49 -3.40 1.20
C THR A 28 1.76 -4.19 0.91
N GLY A 29 1.63 -5.51 0.71
CA GLY A 29 2.78 -6.39 0.48
C GLY A 29 3.71 -6.48 1.69
N ALA A 30 3.18 -6.31 2.90
CA ALA A 30 3.94 -6.29 4.15
C ALA A 30 4.62 -7.62 4.50
N SER A 31 4.28 -8.72 3.82
CA SER A 31 4.99 -10.01 3.96
C SER A 31 6.27 -10.10 3.12
N GLY A 32 6.57 -9.12 2.26
CA GLY A 32 7.82 -8.98 1.54
C GLY A 32 8.86 -8.19 2.33
N ALA A 33 10.15 -8.29 1.95
CA ALA A 33 11.26 -7.71 2.70
C ALA A 33 11.12 -6.20 2.95
N ILE A 34 10.80 -5.43 1.90
CA ILE A 34 10.65 -3.96 1.99
C ILE A 34 9.41 -3.60 2.82
N GLY A 35 8.25 -4.21 2.51
CA GLY A 35 7.01 -3.94 3.23
C GLY A 35 7.09 -4.30 4.72
N MET A 36 7.76 -5.40 5.05
CA MET A 36 8.00 -5.80 6.45
C MET A 36 8.91 -4.80 7.19
N ALA A 37 9.95 -4.30 6.53
CA ALA A 37 10.84 -3.29 7.11
C ALA A 37 10.10 -1.98 7.38
N ILE A 38 9.28 -1.52 6.42
CA ILE A 38 8.43 -0.33 6.56
C ILE A 38 7.45 -0.52 7.72
N ALA A 39 6.72 -1.64 7.74
CA ALA A 39 5.73 -1.93 8.77
C ALA A 39 6.35 -1.99 10.17
N ARG A 40 7.56 -2.58 10.29
CA ARG A 40 8.30 -2.63 11.56
C ARG A 40 8.71 -1.24 12.04
N GLN A 41 9.19 -0.36 11.15
CA GLN A 41 9.54 1.01 11.53
C GLN A 41 8.32 1.80 11.97
N LEU A 42 7.19 1.68 11.27
CA LEU A 42 5.93 2.30 11.67
C LEU A 42 5.43 1.76 13.02
N ALA A 43 5.54 0.46 13.24
CA ALA A 43 5.13 -0.15 14.51
C ALA A 43 6.02 0.24 15.70
N ALA A 44 7.29 0.60 15.46
CA ALA A 44 8.20 1.11 16.49
C ALA A 44 7.89 2.57 16.88
N MET A 45 7.09 3.30 16.10
CA MET A 45 6.68 4.66 16.43
C MET A 45 5.61 4.64 17.54
N PRO A 46 5.69 5.54 18.54
CA PRO A 46 4.67 5.62 19.56
C PRO A 46 3.30 5.96 18.95
N ASP A 47 2.24 5.44 19.57
CA ASP A 47 0.85 5.71 19.22
C ASP A 47 0.46 5.32 17.77
N HIS A 48 1.14 4.32 17.18
CA HIS A 48 0.78 3.75 15.89
C HIS A 48 0.12 2.37 16.02
N GLU A 49 -0.90 2.15 15.21
CA GLU A 49 -1.44 0.85 14.86
C GLU A 49 -1.04 0.54 13.42
N VAL A 50 -0.54 -0.68 13.17
CA VAL A 50 -0.07 -1.07 11.84
C VAL A 50 -0.87 -2.24 11.30
N VAL A 51 -1.42 -2.05 10.10
CA VAL A 51 -2.22 -3.06 9.39
C VAL A 51 -1.43 -3.60 8.21
N LEU A 52 -1.07 -4.87 8.27
CA LEU A 52 -0.35 -5.58 7.22
C LEU A 52 -1.35 -6.06 6.16
N ILE A 53 -1.29 -5.55 4.93
CA ILE A 53 -2.15 -6.03 3.85
C ILE A 53 -1.39 -7.07 3.05
N CYS A 54 -1.85 -8.33 3.13
CA CYS A 54 -1.18 -9.52 2.60
C CYS A 54 -2.16 -10.40 1.82
N ARG A 55 -1.63 -11.33 0.98
CA ARG A 55 -2.46 -12.33 0.29
C ARG A 55 -2.49 -13.68 1.02
N ASP A 56 -1.43 -14.01 1.74
CA ASP A 56 -1.19 -15.30 2.37
C ASP A 56 -1.31 -15.16 3.88
N GLU A 57 -2.27 -15.84 4.47
CA GLU A 57 -2.59 -15.76 5.89
C GLU A 57 -1.44 -16.27 6.77
N ASN A 58 -0.80 -17.37 6.38
CA ASN A 58 0.32 -17.93 7.16
C ASN A 58 1.51 -16.96 7.20
N LYS A 59 1.78 -16.27 6.08
CA LYS A 59 2.82 -15.24 6.05
C LYS A 59 2.41 -14.02 6.85
N ALA A 60 1.16 -13.58 6.72
CA ALA A 60 0.63 -12.42 7.45
C ALA A 60 0.75 -12.64 8.96
N THR A 61 0.28 -13.78 9.49
CA THR A 61 0.38 -14.13 10.91
C THR A 61 1.82 -14.10 11.41
N ARG A 62 2.74 -14.79 10.70
CA ARG A 62 4.16 -14.79 11.08
C ARG A 62 4.78 -13.39 11.10
N CYS A 63 4.44 -12.54 10.11
CA CYS A 63 4.95 -11.18 10.04
C CYS A 63 4.39 -10.31 11.17
N THR A 64 3.10 -10.44 11.47
CA THR A 64 2.44 -9.73 12.57
C THR A 64 3.11 -10.06 13.91
N ASP A 65 3.29 -11.35 14.20
CA ASP A 65 3.94 -11.81 15.42
C ASP A 65 5.40 -11.34 15.52
N ALA A 66 6.13 -11.41 14.41
CA ALA A 66 7.53 -10.98 14.37
C ALA A 66 7.68 -9.49 14.63
N ILE A 67 6.83 -8.66 14.02
CA ILE A 67 6.83 -7.21 14.21
C ILE A 67 6.42 -6.85 15.63
N SER A 68 5.33 -7.44 16.16
CA SER A 68 4.87 -7.18 17.52
C SER A 68 5.94 -7.52 18.56
N ARG A 69 6.60 -8.68 18.42
CA ARG A 69 7.71 -9.06 19.31
C ARG A 69 8.91 -8.13 19.20
N ALA A 70 9.28 -7.73 17.97
CA ALA A 70 10.48 -6.91 17.73
C ALA A 70 10.30 -5.46 18.19
N THR A 71 9.07 -4.94 18.21
CA THR A 71 8.77 -3.54 18.54
C THR A 71 8.11 -3.35 19.91
N GLY A 72 7.63 -4.43 20.52
CA GLY A 72 6.80 -4.36 21.73
C GLY A 72 5.40 -3.78 21.48
N ASN A 73 5.01 -3.54 20.22
CA ASN A 73 3.71 -2.95 19.87
C ASN A 73 2.64 -4.05 19.73
N PRO A 74 1.63 -4.10 20.61
CA PRO A 74 0.54 -5.08 20.50
C PRO A 74 -0.51 -4.71 19.45
N HIS A 75 -0.41 -3.51 18.84
CA HIS A 75 -1.37 -2.97 17.87
C HIS A 75 -0.87 -3.20 16.44
N VAL A 76 -0.46 -4.42 16.13
CA VAL A 76 -0.12 -4.88 14.78
C VAL A 76 -1.13 -5.96 14.40
N ARG A 77 -1.83 -5.77 13.30
CA ARG A 77 -2.80 -6.73 12.76
C ARG A 77 -2.66 -6.89 11.25
N TYR A 78 -3.36 -7.82 10.66
CA TYR A 78 -3.36 -7.98 9.21
C TYR A 78 -4.77 -8.00 8.63
N GLU A 79 -4.82 -7.71 7.32
CA GLU A 79 -5.98 -7.88 6.46
C GLU A 79 -5.58 -8.67 5.21
N LEU A 80 -6.41 -9.65 4.85
CA LEU A 80 -6.17 -10.44 3.65
C LEU A 80 -6.80 -9.78 2.44
N THR A 81 -5.96 -9.48 1.43
CA THR A 81 -6.40 -8.82 0.20
C THR A 81 -5.50 -9.17 -0.96
N ASP A 82 -6.09 -9.59 -2.07
CA ASP A 82 -5.40 -9.74 -3.36
C ASP A 82 -5.57 -8.45 -4.17
N LEU A 83 -4.48 -7.69 -4.31
CA LEU A 83 -4.49 -6.40 -5.02
C LEU A 83 -4.69 -6.53 -6.52
N SER A 84 -4.46 -7.71 -7.10
CA SER A 84 -4.75 -7.96 -8.52
C SER A 84 -6.25 -8.02 -8.80
N ARG A 85 -7.10 -8.16 -7.78
CA ARG A 85 -8.55 -8.40 -7.90
C ARG A 85 -9.36 -7.25 -7.31
N ARG A 86 -10.14 -6.58 -8.16
CA ARG A 86 -11.03 -5.48 -7.73
C ARG A 86 -11.98 -5.89 -6.61
N ALA A 87 -12.61 -7.05 -6.74
CA ALA A 87 -13.56 -7.55 -5.74
C ALA A 87 -12.91 -7.75 -4.35
N SER A 88 -11.64 -8.19 -4.30
CA SER A 88 -10.90 -8.36 -3.04
C SER A 88 -10.64 -7.02 -2.35
N ILE A 89 -10.28 -6.00 -3.10
CA ILE A 89 -10.07 -4.64 -2.57
C ILE A 89 -11.41 -4.03 -2.09
N GLN A 90 -12.49 -4.22 -2.84
CA GLN A 90 -13.82 -3.76 -2.43
C GLN A 90 -14.27 -4.44 -1.14
N ALA A 91 -14.05 -5.75 -0.99
CA ALA A 91 -14.36 -6.48 0.23
C ALA A 91 -13.54 -5.96 1.43
N LEU A 92 -12.25 -5.62 1.24
CA LEU A 92 -11.44 -4.94 2.25
C LEU A 92 -12.09 -3.61 2.67
N ALA A 93 -12.44 -2.76 1.72
CA ALA A 93 -13.02 -1.45 2.00
C ALA A 93 -14.37 -1.55 2.75
N GLN A 94 -15.19 -2.54 2.43
CA GLN A 94 -16.47 -2.78 3.12
C GLN A 94 -16.29 -3.14 4.59
N ARG A 95 -15.26 -3.94 4.94
CA ARG A 95 -14.99 -4.35 6.33
C ARG A 95 -14.12 -3.34 7.09
N TRP A 96 -13.36 -2.48 6.40
CA TRP A 96 -12.54 -1.44 7.04
C TRP A 96 -13.43 -0.32 7.61
N LYS A 97 -13.37 -0.10 8.91
CA LYS A 97 -14.23 0.90 9.59
C LYS A 97 -13.44 2.06 10.18
N ASP A 98 -12.18 1.87 10.47
CA ASP A 98 -11.35 2.83 11.16
C ASP A 98 -10.88 3.98 10.23
N PRO A 99 -10.64 5.19 10.75
CA PRO A 99 -9.90 6.21 10.03
C PRO A 99 -8.50 5.71 9.64
N LEU A 100 -8.00 6.11 8.47
CA LEU A 100 -6.68 5.73 7.99
C LEU A 100 -5.76 6.95 7.89
N ASP A 101 -4.62 6.93 8.57
CA ASP A 101 -3.68 8.05 8.57
C ASP A 101 -2.53 7.88 7.57
N VAL A 102 -2.12 6.63 7.29
CA VAL A 102 -1.05 6.35 6.32
C VAL A 102 -1.41 5.13 5.48
N LEU A 103 -1.43 5.30 4.16
CA LEU A 103 -1.50 4.19 3.20
C LEU A 103 -0.16 4.07 2.48
N VAL A 104 0.54 2.96 2.69
CA VAL A 104 1.76 2.63 1.95
C VAL A 104 1.44 1.57 0.90
N ASN A 105 1.37 2.00 -0.33
CA ASN A 105 1.28 1.14 -1.50
C ASN A 105 2.69 0.66 -1.86
N ASN A 106 3.02 -0.57 -1.42
CA ASN A 106 4.34 -1.19 -1.60
C ASN A 106 4.29 -2.53 -2.35
N ALA A 107 3.15 -3.22 -2.35
CA ALA A 107 3.04 -4.52 -3.00
C ALA A 107 3.40 -4.44 -4.49
N ALA A 108 4.31 -5.31 -4.93
CA ALA A 108 4.64 -5.45 -6.34
C ALA A 108 5.00 -6.90 -6.68
N ILE A 109 4.79 -7.26 -7.93
CA ILE A 109 5.19 -8.53 -8.51
C ILE A 109 5.89 -8.29 -9.86
N ALA A 110 6.70 -9.26 -10.27
CA ALA A 110 7.37 -9.27 -11.58
C ALA A 110 7.44 -10.72 -12.12
N PRO A 111 6.32 -11.33 -12.54
CA PRO A 111 6.31 -12.67 -13.10
C PRO A 111 7.10 -12.72 -14.42
N ARG A 112 7.87 -13.79 -14.61
CA ARG A 112 8.72 -13.96 -15.81
C ARG A 112 7.91 -14.10 -17.11
N LEU A 113 6.72 -14.69 -17.02
CA LEU A 113 5.81 -14.89 -18.15
C LEU A 113 4.62 -13.96 -18.02
N ARG A 114 4.04 -13.57 -19.16
CA ARG A 114 2.80 -12.81 -19.18
C ARG A 114 1.67 -13.65 -18.57
N MET A 115 1.13 -13.16 -17.47
CA MET A 115 -0.03 -13.74 -16.79
C MET A 115 -1.18 -12.75 -16.83
N GLN A 116 -2.39 -13.23 -16.67
CA GLN A 116 -3.59 -12.40 -16.57
C GLN A 116 -4.37 -12.71 -15.31
N THR A 117 -5.06 -11.70 -14.81
CA THR A 117 -6.09 -11.89 -13.79
C THR A 117 -7.30 -12.58 -14.38
N PRO A 118 -8.26 -13.09 -13.58
CA PRO A 118 -9.54 -13.58 -14.07
C PRO A 118 -10.34 -12.55 -14.89
N GLU A 119 -10.08 -11.26 -14.66
CA GLU A 119 -10.67 -10.15 -15.41
C GLU A 119 -9.96 -9.86 -16.75
N GLY A 120 -8.94 -10.66 -17.11
CA GLY A 120 -8.17 -10.54 -18.36
C GLY A 120 -7.11 -9.44 -18.38
N ILE A 121 -6.80 -8.83 -17.23
CA ILE A 121 -5.82 -7.74 -17.09
C ILE A 121 -4.41 -8.35 -16.89
N GLU A 122 -3.38 -7.78 -17.51
CA GLU A 122 -1.99 -8.19 -17.29
C GLU A 122 -1.63 -8.08 -15.79
N MET A 123 -0.95 -9.10 -15.26
CA MET A 123 -0.81 -9.33 -13.82
C MET A 123 0.03 -8.27 -13.11
N GLN A 124 1.13 -7.77 -13.74
CA GLN A 124 1.92 -6.68 -13.15
C GLN A 124 1.14 -5.37 -13.17
N PHE A 125 0.48 -5.05 -14.27
CA PHE A 125 -0.35 -3.86 -14.37
C PHE A 125 -1.52 -3.90 -13.37
N ALA A 126 -2.19 -5.06 -13.26
CA ALA A 126 -3.28 -5.25 -12.30
C ALA A 126 -2.84 -5.07 -10.84
N THR A 127 -1.68 -5.64 -10.47
CA THR A 127 -1.21 -5.64 -9.08
C THR A 127 -0.48 -4.34 -8.72
N ASN A 128 0.51 -3.97 -9.54
CA ASN A 128 1.42 -2.87 -9.21
C ASN A 128 0.75 -1.51 -9.41
N VAL A 129 -0.06 -1.35 -10.48
CA VAL A 129 -0.66 -0.06 -10.85
C VAL A 129 -2.12 0.03 -10.41
N LEU A 130 -2.99 -0.82 -10.97
CA LEU A 130 -4.42 -0.78 -10.64
C LEU A 130 -4.68 -1.12 -9.18
N GLY A 131 -3.86 -1.98 -8.58
CA GLY A 131 -3.90 -2.28 -7.15
C GLY A 131 -3.71 -1.03 -6.30
N TYR A 132 -2.72 -0.19 -6.61
CA TYR A 132 -2.47 1.07 -5.90
C TYR A 132 -3.61 2.05 -6.09
N PHE A 133 -4.01 2.29 -7.34
CA PHE A 133 -5.13 3.17 -7.65
C PHE A 133 -6.41 2.75 -6.93
N ARG A 134 -6.78 1.46 -7.03
CA ARG A 134 -7.99 0.91 -6.40
C ARG A 134 -7.95 0.94 -4.87
N MET A 135 -6.77 0.77 -4.25
CA MET A 135 -6.62 0.90 -2.80
C MET A 135 -6.84 2.35 -2.35
N ILE A 136 -6.32 3.32 -3.09
CA ILE A 136 -6.53 4.75 -2.83
C ILE A 136 -8.02 5.07 -2.94
N ASP A 137 -8.63 4.71 -4.06
CA ASP A 137 -10.04 4.96 -4.34
C ASP A 137 -10.96 4.34 -3.27
N ALA A 138 -10.76 3.05 -2.98
CA ALA A 138 -11.58 2.29 -2.04
C ALA A 138 -11.47 2.76 -0.58
N LEU A 139 -10.31 3.33 -0.18
CA LEU A 139 -10.07 3.81 1.18
C LEU A 139 -10.12 5.35 1.30
N THR A 140 -10.50 6.07 0.24
CA THR A 140 -10.54 7.55 0.23
C THR A 140 -11.31 8.12 1.42
N GLU A 141 -12.50 7.62 1.72
CA GLU A 141 -13.29 8.13 2.85
C GLU A 141 -12.63 7.88 4.22
N ARG A 142 -11.87 6.79 4.35
CA ARG A 142 -11.12 6.48 5.57
C ARG A 142 -9.88 7.37 5.71
N LEU A 143 -9.23 7.68 4.58
CA LEU A 143 -8.13 8.65 4.53
C LEU A 143 -8.60 10.06 4.87
N ARG A 144 -9.78 10.48 4.39
CA ARG A 144 -10.37 11.80 4.75
C ARG A 144 -10.68 11.92 6.24
N GLN A 145 -10.98 10.83 6.91
CA GLN A 145 -11.20 10.78 8.36
C GLN A 145 -9.88 10.74 9.15
N GLY A 146 -8.77 10.48 8.48
CA GLY A 146 -7.43 10.45 9.08
C GLY A 146 -6.95 11.83 9.52
N SER A 147 -6.08 11.86 10.54
CA SER A 147 -5.41 13.08 10.99
C SER A 147 -4.16 13.31 10.16
N CYS A 148 -4.16 14.28 9.26
CA CYS A 148 -3.05 14.54 8.33
C CYS A 148 -2.68 13.30 7.49
N ALA A 149 -3.66 12.68 6.83
CA ALA A 149 -3.46 11.46 6.07
C ALA A 149 -2.37 11.58 4.98
N ARG A 150 -1.66 10.50 4.74
CA ARG A 150 -0.60 10.39 3.73
C ARG A 150 -0.80 9.13 2.90
N ILE A 151 -0.58 9.27 1.59
CA ILE A 151 -0.48 8.16 0.65
C ILE A 151 0.96 8.11 0.17
N ILE A 152 1.59 6.93 0.24
CA ILE A 152 2.97 6.72 -0.17
C ILE A 152 2.98 5.60 -1.20
N ASN A 153 3.35 5.92 -2.44
CA ASN A 153 3.53 4.93 -3.49
C ASN A 153 5.01 4.55 -3.60
N VAL A 154 5.31 3.28 -3.34
CA VAL A 154 6.68 2.76 -3.49
C VAL A 154 6.93 2.45 -4.97
N ALA A 155 7.59 3.38 -5.63
CA ALA A 155 8.03 3.23 -7.02
C ALA A 155 9.37 2.45 -7.12
N SER A 156 10.21 2.78 -8.09
CA SER A 156 11.53 2.16 -8.26
C SER A 156 12.50 3.14 -8.90
N TYR A 157 13.78 2.97 -8.63
CA TYR A 157 14.84 3.63 -9.39
C TYR A 157 14.78 3.28 -10.89
N TRP A 158 14.36 2.05 -11.21
CA TRP A 158 14.24 1.55 -12.59
C TRP A 158 12.95 1.95 -13.30
N ALA A 159 12.12 2.79 -12.69
CA ALA A 159 10.90 3.29 -13.34
C ALA A 159 11.22 3.99 -14.65
N GLY A 160 10.42 3.72 -15.69
CA GLY A 160 10.60 4.32 -17.02
C GLY A 160 9.92 3.53 -18.13
N GLY A 161 9.98 4.06 -19.35
CA GLY A 161 9.50 3.37 -20.55
C GLY A 161 7.99 3.09 -20.56
N LEU A 162 7.19 4.00 -20.00
CA LEU A 162 5.73 3.85 -19.98
C LEU A 162 5.17 4.07 -21.40
N ASP A 163 4.57 3.02 -21.93
CA ASP A 163 3.86 3.03 -23.21
C ASP A 163 2.36 3.02 -22.95
N LEU A 164 1.72 4.17 -23.14
CA LEU A 164 0.29 4.33 -22.92
C LEU A 164 -0.56 3.59 -23.96
N ALA A 165 -0.01 3.26 -25.14
CA ALA A 165 -0.72 2.54 -26.18
C ALA A 165 -0.78 1.02 -25.90
N ASP A 166 0.16 0.48 -25.09
CA ASP A 166 0.21 -0.95 -24.79
C ASP A 166 0.65 -1.22 -23.33
N LEU A 167 -0.15 -0.74 -22.38
CA LEU A 167 0.10 -0.91 -20.94
C LEU A 167 0.16 -2.38 -20.51
N GLU A 168 -0.53 -3.25 -21.22
CA GLU A 168 -0.73 -4.65 -20.87
C GLU A 168 0.07 -5.63 -21.73
N PHE A 169 0.97 -5.17 -22.60
CA PHE A 169 1.70 -6.02 -23.55
C PHE A 169 0.76 -6.92 -24.38
N LYS A 170 -0.27 -6.34 -24.98
CA LYS A 170 -1.20 -7.02 -25.88
C LYS A 170 -0.74 -6.99 -27.34
N GLN A 171 0.06 -5.98 -27.70
CA GLN A 171 0.48 -5.73 -29.08
C GLN A 171 1.95 -6.10 -29.32
N ARG A 172 2.78 -6.10 -28.29
CA ARG A 172 4.22 -6.40 -28.36
C ARG A 172 4.58 -7.63 -27.51
N PRO A 173 5.72 -8.30 -27.80
CA PRO A 173 6.20 -9.42 -26.99
C PRO A 173 6.37 -9.00 -25.53
N TYR A 174 5.95 -9.87 -24.61
CA TYR A 174 6.09 -9.62 -23.18
C TYR A 174 7.56 -9.65 -22.76
N ASN A 175 7.95 -8.62 -22.03
CA ASN A 175 9.23 -8.54 -21.35
C ASN A 175 8.97 -8.12 -19.90
N ASN A 176 9.33 -8.97 -18.93
CA ASN A 176 8.97 -8.74 -17.54
C ASN A 176 9.67 -7.51 -16.94
N ASP A 177 10.89 -7.22 -17.37
CA ASP A 177 11.65 -6.05 -16.88
C ASP A 177 11.02 -4.75 -17.42
N ALA A 178 10.63 -4.75 -18.70
CA ALA A 178 9.92 -3.61 -19.30
C ALA A 178 8.54 -3.42 -18.65
N ALA A 179 7.80 -4.52 -18.39
CA ALA A 179 6.51 -4.47 -17.70
C ALA A 179 6.66 -3.94 -16.26
N TYR A 180 7.69 -4.39 -15.54
CA TYR A 180 7.99 -3.87 -14.20
C TYR A 180 8.37 -2.38 -14.24
N ARG A 181 9.28 -1.97 -15.12
CA ARG A 181 9.74 -0.58 -15.25
C ARG A 181 8.60 0.36 -15.58
N GLN A 182 7.73 -0.01 -16.53
CA GLN A 182 6.58 0.81 -16.89
C GLN A 182 5.52 0.82 -15.77
N SER A 183 5.29 -0.28 -15.05
CA SER A 183 4.40 -0.27 -13.90
C SER A 183 4.89 0.69 -12.81
N LYS A 184 6.19 0.70 -12.54
CA LYS A 184 6.81 1.61 -11.57
C LYS A 184 6.85 3.07 -12.04
N GLN A 185 6.86 3.31 -13.35
CA GLN A 185 6.69 4.65 -13.90
C GLN A 185 5.25 5.14 -13.72
N ALA A 186 4.25 4.28 -13.93
CA ALA A 186 2.86 4.61 -13.64
C ALA A 186 2.64 4.91 -12.14
N ASP A 187 3.28 4.17 -11.23
CA ASP A 187 3.22 4.42 -9.78
C ASP A 187 3.74 5.82 -9.37
N ARG A 188 4.65 6.41 -10.16
CA ARG A 188 5.12 7.79 -9.95
C ARG A 188 4.11 8.84 -10.39
N MET A 189 3.14 8.45 -11.21
CA MET A 189 2.13 9.36 -11.79
C MET A 189 0.79 9.31 -11.01
N LEU A 190 0.63 8.32 -10.11
CA LEU A 190 -0.47 8.23 -9.16
C LEU A 190 -0.26 9.15 -7.95
#